data_dc64dcff87b104c4955ebbd572285c5d
#
_entry.id   dc64dcff87b104c4955ebbd572285c5d
#
_cell.length_a   1.000
_cell.length_b   1.000
_cell.length_c   1.000
_cell.angle_alpha   90.00
_cell.angle_beta   90.00
_cell.angle_gamma   90.00
#
_symmetry.space_group_name_H-M   'P 1'
#
loop_
_entity.id
_entity.type
_entity.pdbx_description
1 polymer ?
#
loop_
_entity_poly.entity_id
_entity_poly.type
_entity_poly.pdbx_seq_one_letter_code
_entity_poly.pdbx_strand_id
1 'polypeptide(L)'
;MMRLHKIILAGLFATAFFTACEKPEPLYPQPKTSLGVQSQIFAMGENYANQLWFDFATQKTETNAFGLWHMGFSCDPSQPRVSINGGISASFGVARFAGSSFGRLTADSIKKVQWYFDNPNGDPDSSAFPLAFVKNGAQWEVNDYTYVIDLGDKIKDSTRYVQLKFNDCKPGQSYDFEYKNLEPNGFLRKQTIGVNRDKNFVYYQFLEHRIVDNEPFNNDQWDILFTTYKESVPDANGVPYPYVIRGVLINPKKVSVAQLDKVDFNAIDKAYASAVVYGKKQDEIGYDWKQYDQTAERYTMAPNRVYLLKTPDALIKMKFVDFYDDQGRKGYPKMAWEILQ
;
A
#
# COMPACT_ATOMS: atom_id res chain seq x y z
N MET A 1 75.77 -38.28 59.22
CA MET A 1 75.25 -37.62 58.06
C MET A 1 73.78 -37.98 57.92
N MET A 2 72.92 -37.05 58.33
CA MET A 2 71.45 -37.22 58.38
C MET A 2 70.81 -36.72 57.11
N ARG A 3 69.97 -37.51 56.49
CA ARG A 3 69.12 -37.07 55.42
C ARG A 3 67.65 -36.97 55.93
N LEU A 4 67.16 -35.79 55.90
CA LEU A 4 65.83 -35.39 56.33
C LEU A 4 64.84 -35.76 55.24
N HIS A 5 63.81 -36.57 55.55
CA HIS A 5 62.72 -36.85 54.62
C HIS A 5 61.54 -35.87 54.94
N LYS A 6 61.15 -35.08 53.94
CA LYS A 6 59.98 -34.19 54.01
C LYS A 6 58.76 -35.01 53.61
N ILE A 7 57.80 -35.09 54.49
CA ILE A 7 56.45 -35.60 54.22
C ILE A 7 55.64 -34.44 53.74
N ILE A 8 55.11 -34.54 52.49
CA ILE A 8 54.14 -33.58 51.91
C ILE A 8 52.75 -34.15 52.14
N LEU A 9 51.94 -33.46 52.98
CA LEU A 9 50.54 -33.75 53.21
C LEU A 9 49.70 -33.04 52.12
N ALA A 10 49.11 -33.81 51.19
CA ALA A 10 48.20 -33.26 50.17
C ALA A 10 46.77 -33.18 50.74
N GLY A 11 46.35 -32.00 51.05
CA GLY A 11 44.96 -31.74 51.43
C GLY A 11 44.05 -31.69 50.19
N LEU A 12 43.09 -32.60 50.10
CA LEU A 12 42.05 -32.61 49.06
C LEU A 12 40.94 -31.60 49.43
N PHE A 13 40.85 -30.47 48.70
CA PHE A 13 39.75 -29.54 48.81
C PHE A 13 38.62 -30.02 47.88
N ALA A 14 37.58 -30.59 48.44
CA ALA A 14 36.34 -30.90 47.71
C ALA A 14 35.49 -29.62 47.59
N THR A 15 35.51 -28.95 46.44
CA THR A 15 34.58 -27.86 46.08
C THR A 15 33.25 -28.45 45.64
N ALA A 16 32.26 -28.39 46.51
CA ALA A 16 30.87 -28.71 46.16
C ALA A 16 30.30 -27.58 45.30
N PHE A 17 30.08 -27.82 43.99
CA PHE A 17 29.32 -26.95 43.14
C PHE A 17 27.83 -27.13 43.45
N PHE A 18 27.25 -26.16 44.15
CA PHE A 18 25.80 -26.00 44.24
C PHE A 18 25.31 -25.43 42.89
N THR A 19 24.82 -26.27 42.00
CA THR A 19 24.00 -25.82 40.87
C THR A 19 22.61 -25.45 41.44
N ALA A 20 22.42 -24.16 41.74
CA ALA A 20 21.11 -23.63 41.96
C ALA A 20 20.35 -23.69 40.62
N CYS A 21 19.42 -24.65 40.49
CA CYS A 21 18.39 -24.58 39.43
C CYS A 21 17.45 -23.43 39.79
N GLU A 22 17.75 -22.24 39.30
CA GLU A 22 16.73 -21.16 39.26
C GLU A 22 15.61 -21.61 38.33
N LYS A 23 14.42 -21.74 38.90
CA LYS A 23 13.21 -21.91 38.07
C LYS A 23 13.11 -20.67 37.19
N PRO A 24 12.89 -20.80 35.85
CA PRO A 24 12.65 -19.63 35.02
C PRO A 24 11.48 -18.86 35.59
N GLU A 25 11.69 -17.58 35.87
CA GLU A 25 10.61 -16.69 36.28
C GLU A 25 9.53 -16.68 35.20
N PRO A 26 8.24 -16.78 35.60
CA PRO A 26 7.16 -16.65 34.64
C PRO A 26 7.28 -15.30 33.95
N LEU A 27 7.35 -15.28 32.61
CA LEU A 27 7.31 -14.07 31.81
C LEU A 27 5.95 -13.40 32.03
N TYR A 28 5.88 -12.50 32.98
CA TYR A 28 4.74 -11.61 33.09
C TYR A 28 4.72 -10.72 31.84
N PRO A 29 3.60 -10.64 31.11
CA PRO A 29 3.47 -9.66 30.05
C PRO A 29 3.80 -8.29 30.65
N GLN A 30 4.81 -7.61 30.13
CA GLN A 30 5.09 -6.23 30.51
C GLN A 30 3.81 -5.43 30.25
N PRO A 31 3.32 -4.66 31.23
CA PRO A 31 2.20 -3.76 30.98
C PRO A 31 2.58 -2.89 29.79
N LYS A 32 1.76 -2.91 28.73
CA LYS A 32 1.94 -2.03 27.58
C LYS A 32 1.85 -0.61 28.11
N THR A 33 2.99 0.03 28.25
CA THR A 33 3.06 1.43 28.72
C THR A 33 2.34 2.27 27.66
N SER A 34 1.33 3.02 28.04
CA SER A 34 0.71 4.02 27.16
C SER A 34 1.81 4.97 26.70
N LEU A 35 2.09 4.96 25.40
CA LEU A 35 3.07 5.87 24.81
C LEU A 35 2.52 7.32 24.76
N GLY A 36 1.26 7.54 25.18
CA GLY A 36 0.56 8.80 25.01
C GLY A 36 0.39 9.16 23.53
N VAL A 37 0.08 10.43 23.26
CA VAL A 37 -0.08 10.92 21.89
C VAL A 37 1.28 11.07 21.23
N GLN A 38 1.47 10.33 20.13
CA GLN A 38 2.64 10.41 19.25
C GLN A 38 2.37 11.37 18.09
N SER A 39 3.42 11.90 17.47
CA SER A 39 3.29 12.75 16.28
C SER A 39 4.50 12.58 15.36
N GLN A 40 4.25 12.53 14.04
CA GLN A 40 5.30 12.38 13.03
C GLN A 40 4.94 13.11 11.74
N ILE A 41 5.96 13.57 11.02
CA ILE A 41 5.88 14.12 9.65
C ILE A 41 6.25 13.01 8.66
N PHE A 42 5.44 12.88 7.61
CA PHE A 42 5.64 11.90 6.52
C PHE A 42 6.07 12.64 5.25
N ALA A 43 7.34 12.52 4.89
CA ALA A 43 7.93 13.29 3.81
C ALA A 43 7.66 12.67 2.42
N MET A 44 6.49 12.93 1.83
CA MET A 44 6.23 12.60 0.42
C MET A 44 7.08 13.44 -0.53
N GLY A 45 7.61 14.57 -0.04
CA GLY A 45 8.36 15.56 -0.80
C GLY A 45 7.48 16.56 -1.54
N GLU A 46 7.99 17.74 -1.82
CA GLU A 46 7.25 18.83 -2.45
C GLU A 46 6.63 18.43 -3.81
N ASN A 47 7.32 17.57 -4.57
CA ASN A 47 6.86 17.04 -5.85
C ASN A 47 6.15 15.69 -5.72
N TYR A 48 5.91 15.22 -4.50
CA TYR A 48 5.28 13.93 -4.21
C TYR A 48 6.00 12.74 -4.88
N ALA A 49 7.33 12.80 -4.90
CA ALA A 49 8.15 11.77 -5.52
C ALA A 49 8.21 10.46 -4.71
N ASN A 50 7.87 10.54 -3.43
CA ASN A 50 7.90 9.42 -2.51
C ASN A 50 6.50 8.95 -2.13
N GLN A 51 6.40 7.66 -1.85
CA GLN A 51 5.33 7.04 -1.08
C GLN A 51 5.89 6.45 0.20
N LEU A 52 5.08 6.42 1.27
CA LEU A 52 5.52 6.02 2.59
C LEU A 52 4.55 5.02 3.20
N TRP A 53 5.08 3.87 3.56
CA TRP A 53 4.40 2.79 4.28
C TRP A 53 4.66 2.96 5.77
N PHE A 54 3.64 2.96 6.60
CA PHE A 54 3.76 3.16 8.02
C PHE A 54 3.07 2.07 8.83
N ASP A 55 3.73 1.58 9.87
CA ASP A 55 3.23 0.61 10.83
C ASP A 55 3.12 1.26 12.22
N PHE A 56 1.92 1.25 12.80
CA PHE A 56 1.68 1.88 14.10
C PHE A 56 2.30 1.10 15.27
N ALA A 57 2.40 -0.21 15.18
CA ALA A 57 2.92 -1.05 16.26
C ALA A 57 4.42 -0.84 16.47
N THR A 58 5.16 -0.76 15.37
CA THR A 58 6.62 -0.59 15.40
C THR A 58 7.04 0.86 15.20
N GLN A 59 6.14 1.74 14.78
CA GLN A 59 6.38 3.13 14.38
C GLN A 59 7.42 3.25 13.24
N LYS A 60 7.56 2.20 12.46
CA LYS A 60 8.45 2.17 11.31
C LYS A 60 7.80 2.85 10.10
N THR A 61 8.62 3.61 9.38
CA THR A 61 8.27 4.15 8.06
C THR A 61 9.23 3.58 7.02
N GLU A 62 8.69 2.94 5.99
CA GLU A 62 9.44 2.58 4.79
C GLU A 62 9.09 3.53 3.66
N THR A 63 10.10 3.96 2.90
CA THR A 63 9.94 4.96 1.85
C THR A 63 10.52 4.43 0.56
N ASN A 64 9.79 4.57 -0.54
CA ASN A 64 10.31 4.31 -1.87
C ASN A 64 9.78 5.35 -2.88
N ALA A 65 10.36 5.35 -4.08
CA ALA A 65 9.94 6.25 -5.14
C ALA A 65 8.54 5.84 -5.63
N PHE A 66 7.64 6.82 -5.72
CA PHE A 66 6.24 6.61 -6.13
C PHE A 66 6.11 5.99 -7.53
N GLY A 67 6.95 6.36 -8.50
CA GLY A 67 6.85 5.94 -9.90
C GLY A 67 7.53 4.61 -10.24
N LEU A 68 7.88 3.77 -9.27
CA LEU A 68 8.63 2.52 -9.50
C LEU A 68 7.89 1.47 -10.33
N TRP A 69 6.57 1.46 -10.28
CA TRP A 69 5.75 0.41 -10.87
C TRP A 69 4.65 0.96 -11.79
N HIS A 70 4.19 0.13 -12.72
CA HIS A 70 3.07 0.46 -13.60
C HIS A 70 1.84 -0.40 -13.35
N MET A 71 2.02 -1.67 -13.03
CA MET A 71 0.94 -2.64 -12.83
C MET A 71 1.18 -3.47 -11.57
N GLY A 72 0.16 -3.68 -10.75
CA GLY A 72 0.19 -4.49 -9.54
C GLY A 72 -0.76 -5.68 -9.64
N PHE A 73 -0.30 -6.87 -9.29
CA PHE A 73 -1.03 -8.14 -9.32
C PHE A 73 -1.37 -8.57 -7.91
N SER A 74 -2.65 -8.72 -7.60
CA SER A 74 -3.11 -9.12 -6.28
C SER A 74 -2.61 -10.50 -5.88
N CYS A 75 -2.15 -10.62 -4.64
CA CYS A 75 -1.76 -11.88 -4.02
C CYS A 75 -2.94 -12.58 -3.30
N ASP A 76 -4.15 -12.04 -3.38
CA ASP A 76 -5.35 -12.63 -2.77
C ASP A 76 -5.76 -13.90 -3.52
N PRO A 77 -5.86 -15.07 -2.83
CA PRO A 77 -6.28 -16.32 -3.46
C PRO A 77 -7.79 -16.38 -3.73
N SER A 78 -8.58 -15.50 -3.14
CA SER A 78 -10.06 -15.53 -3.26
C SER A 78 -10.56 -14.83 -4.52
N GLN A 79 -9.84 -13.79 -4.99
CA GLN A 79 -10.25 -12.98 -6.12
C GLN A 79 -9.05 -12.37 -6.84
N PRO A 80 -8.90 -12.61 -8.17
CA PRO A 80 -7.86 -11.98 -8.96
C PRO A 80 -8.18 -10.49 -9.15
N ARG A 81 -7.15 -9.68 -9.05
CA ARG A 81 -7.21 -8.25 -9.35
C ARG A 81 -5.89 -7.80 -9.94
N VAL A 82 -5.97 -6.96 -10.95
CA VAL A 82 -4.82 -6.24 -11.47
C VAL A 82 -5.11 -4.75 -11.38
N SER A 83 -4.16 -4.02 -10.83
CA SER A 83 -4.23 -2.57 -10.61
C SER A 83 -3.17 -1.84 -11.41
N ILE A 84 -3.39 -0.55 -11.68
CA ILE A 84 -2.41 0.34 -12.31
C ILE A 84 -1.97 1.43 -11.35
N ASN A 85 -0.77 1.99 -11.56
CA ASN A 85 -0.30 3.16 -10.84
C ASN A 85 -0.91 4.45 -11.42
N GLY A 86 -2.22 4.63 -11.28
CA GLY A 86 -2.97 5.74 -11.86
C GLY A 86 -2.50 7.13 -11.43
N GLY A 87 -1.76 7.22 -10.32
CA GLY A 87 -1.22 8.48 -9.81
C GLY A 87 0.01 9.01 -10.56
N ILE A 88 0.63 8.23 -11.44
CA ILE A 88 1.82 8.66 -12.22
C ILE A 88 1.50 9.88 -13.09
N SER A 89 0.32 9.88 -13.73
CA SER A 89 -0.09 10.94 -14.66
C SER A 89 -1.61 10.97 -14.80
N ALA A 90 -2.15 12.13 -15.14
CA ALA A 90 -3.57 12.30 -15.45
C ALA A 90 -4.02 11.40 -16.62
N SER A 91 -3.17 11.16 -17.60
CA SER A 91 -3.47 10.29 -18.75
C SER A 91 -3.28 8.79 -18.48
N PHE A 92 -2.60 8.41 -17.38
CA PHE A 92 -2.37 7.00 -17.08
C PHE A 92 -3.70 6.25 -16.92
N GLY A 93 -3.94 5.27 -17.78
CA GLY A 93 -5.22 4.54 -17.80
C GLY A 93 -5.18 3.34 -18.73
N VAL A 94 -6.29 2.63 -18.80
CA VAL A 94 -6.45 1.40 -19.60
C VAL A 94 -7.65 1.54 -20.53
N ALA A 95 -7.47 1.21 -21.80
CA ALA A 95 -8.56 1.06 -22.75
C ALA A 95 -8.75 -0.43 -23.09
N ARG A 96 -10.01 -0.86 -23.31
CA ARG A 96 -10.37 -2.26 -23.60
C ARG A 96 -10.84 -2.44 -25.04
N PHE A 97 -10.40 -3.51 -25.67
CA PHE A 97 -10.74 -3.93 -27.04
C PHE A 97 -11.10 -5.41 -27.06
N ALA A 98 -11.71 -5.88 -28.16
CA ALA A 98 -11.89 -7.32 -28.40
C ALA A 98 -10.51 -8.03 -28.47
N GLY A 99 -10.45 -9.28 -28.02
CA GLY A 99 -9.20 -10.06 -27.95
C GLY A 99 -8.50 -10.24 -29.29
N SER A 100 -9.26 -10.39 -30.38
CA SER A 100 -8.73 -10.46 -31.74
C SER A 100 -7.99 -9.19 -32.20
N SER A 101 -8.08 -8.09 -31.44
CA SER A 101 -7.39 -6.83 -31.75
C SER A 101 -5.90 -6.84 -31.37
N PHE A 102 -5.43 -7.81 -30.57
CA PHE A 102 -4.04 -7.88 -30.14
C PHE A 102 -3.08 -7.96 -31.34
N GLY A 103 -2.06 -7.11 -31.33
CA GLY A 103 -1.10 -6.99 -32.41
C GLY A 103 -1.57 -6.19 -33.63
N ARG A 104 -2.84 -5.76 -33.68
CA ARG A 104 -3.44 -4.99 -34.79
C ARG A 104 -3.74 -3.55 -34.46
N LEU A 105 -3.69 -3.19 -33.16
CA LEU A 105 -3.98 -1.83 -32.70
C LEU A 105 -2.87 -0.86 -33.09
N THR A 106 -3.26 0.35 -33.42
CA THR A 106 -2.38 1.47 -33.81
C THR A 106 -2.71 2.71 -32.97
N ALA A 107 -1.92 3.76 -33.12
CA ALA A 107 -2.19 5.05 -32.49
C ALA A 107 -3.59 5.61 -32.88
N ASP A 108 -4.11 5.32 -34.06
CA ASP A 108 -5.45 5.72 -34.48
C ASP A 108 -6.54 4.97 -33.73
N SER A 109 -6.28 3.72 -33.37
CA SER A 109 -7.24 2.88 -32.61
C SER A 109 -7.60 3.45 -31.25
N ILE A 110 -6.69 4.25 -30.64
CA ILE A 110 -6.86 4.77 -29.28
C ILE A 110 -7.34 6.22 -29.21
N LYS A 111 -7.60 6.88 -30.35
CA LYS A 111 -7.99 8.32 -30.37
C LYS A 111 -9.37 8.61 -29.76
N LYS A 112 -10.30 7.66 -29.80
CA LYS A 112 -11.68 7.83 -29.37
C LYS A 112 -12.14 6.64 -28.52
N VAL A 113 -11.37 6.29 -27.50
CA VAL A 113 -11.69 5.17 -26.59
C VAL A 113 -12.03 5.68 -25.20
N GLN A 114 -12.78 4.88 -24.47
CA GLN A 114 -12.96 5.08 -23.04
C GLN A 114 -11.73 4.59 -22.31
N TRP A 115 -11.20 5.45 -21.42
CA TRP A 115 -10.11 5.11 -20.52
C TRP A 115 -10.65 4.78 -19.14
N TYR A 116 -10.21 3.66 -18.59
CA TYR A 116 -10.53 3.18 -17.25
C TYR A 116 -9.35 3.40 -16.33
N PHE A 117 -9.62 3.56 -15.05
CA PHE A 117 -8.63 3.63 -13.97
C PHE A 117 -9.17 2.93 -12.74
N ASP A 118 -8.26 2.53 -11.83
CA ASP A 118 -8.67 1.89 -10.59
C ASP A 118 -9.42 2.87 -9.70
N ASN A 119 -10.54 2.42 -9.13
CA ASN A 119 -11.14 3.08 -7.98
C ASN A 119 -10.25 2.77 -6.75
N PRO A 120 -9.85 3.79 -5.96
CA PRO A 120 -8.98 3.61 -4.81
C PRO A 120 -9.62 2.82 -3.65
N ASN A 121 -10.93 2.59 -3.68
CA ASN A 121 -11.66 1.80 -2.68
C ASN A 121 -11.17 0.34 -2.56
N GLY A 122 -10.41 -0.15 -3.53
CA GLY A 122 -9.86 -1.50 -3.53
C GLY A 122 -10.81 -2.59 -4.02
N ASP A 123 -12.01 -2.24 -4.49
CA ASP A 123 -12.97 -3.16 -5.06
C ASP A 123 -12.46 -3.71 -6.41
N PRO A 124 -12.29 -5.04 -6.56
CA PRO A 124 -11.86 -5.66 -7.81
C PRO A 124 -12.77 -5.38 -9.00
N ASP A 125 -14.07 -5.21 -8.77
CA ASP A 125 -15.04 -4.91 -9.82
C ASP A 125 -14.91 -3.46 -10.35
N SER A 126 -14.21 -2.61 -9.60
CA SER A 126 -13.87 -1.23 -9.98
C SER A 126 -12.41 -1.07 -10.45
N SER A 127 -11.82 -2.14 -10.97
CA SER A 127 -10.45 -2.18 -11.51
C SER A 127 -10.34 -1.47 -12.86
N ALA A 128 -9.15 -0.97 -13.17
CA ALA A 128 -8.80 -0.43 -14.50
C ALA A 128 -8.87 -1.48 -15.63
N PHE A 129 -8.88 -2.78 -15.30
CA PHE A 129 -9.03 -3.88 -16.25
C PHE A 129 -10.45 -4.49 -16.17
N PRO A 130 -11.48 -3.78 -16.63
CA PRO A 130 -12.85 -4.20 -16.45
C PRO A 130 -13.09 -5.55 -17.14
N LEU A 131 -13.69 -6.48 -16.41
CA LEU A 131 -14.03 -7.81 -16.89
C LEU A 131 -12.84 -8.67 -17.34
N ALA A 132 -11.60 -8.36 -16.91
CA ALA A 132 -10.44 -9.19 -17.28
C ALA A 132 -10.59 -10.63 -16.79
N PHE A 133 -11.13 -10.79 -15.60
CA PHE A 133 -11.34 -12.09 -14.95
C PHE A 133 -12.80 -12.29 -14.59
N VAL A 134 -13.31 -13.48 -14.84
CA VAL A 134 -14.69 -13.84 -14.52
C VAL A 134 -14.72 -15.17 -13.78
N LYS A 135 -15.65 -15.28 -12.84
CA LYS A 135 -15.83 -16.51 -12.07
C LYS A 135 -16.81 -17.42 -12.78
N ASN A 136 -16.35 -18.62 -13.13
CA ASN A 136 -17.18 -19.68 -13.71
C ASN A 136 -17.22 -20.87 -12.73
N GLY A 137 -18.29 -21.01 -11.98
CA GLY A 137 -18.38 -21.99 -10.89
C GLY A 137 -17.32 -21.74 -9.81
N ALA A 138 -16.42 -22.70 -9.61
CA ALA A 138 -15.32 -22.61 -8.65
C ALA A 138 -14.01 -22.05 -9.25
N GLN A 139 -13.97 -21.86 -10.57
CA GLN A 139 -12.75 -21.43 -11.30
C GLN A 139 -12.85 -20.00 -11.76
N TRP A 140 -11.69 -19.35 -11.89
CA TRP A 140 -11.54 -18.07 -12.54
C TRP A 140 -11.04 -18.27 -13.96
N GLU A 141 -11.65 -17.57 -14.90
CA GLU A 141 -11.32 -17.59 -16.31
C GLU A 141 -10.91 -16.18 -16.77
N VAL A 142 -10.06 -16.14 -17.79
CA VAL A 142 -9.65 -14.90 -18.45
C VAL A 142 -10.57 -14.64 -19.62
N ASN A 143 -11.16 -13.46 -19.67
CA ASN A 143 -11.92 -13.04 -20.84
C ASN A 143 -11.02 -12.68 -22.01
N ASP A 144 -11.49 -12.94 -23.23
CA ASP A 144 -10.78 -12.63 -24.46
C ASP A 144 -10.85 -11.14 -24.79
N TYR A 145 -10.06 -10.34 -24.05
CA TYR A 145 -9.88 -8.91 -24.27
C TYR A 145 -8.43 -8.55 -24.54
N THR A 146 -8.24 -7.52 -25.36
CA THR A 146 -6.98 -6.78 -25.49
C THR A 146 -7.11 -5.46 -24.75
N TYR A 147 -6.11 -5.13 -23.98
CA TYR A 147 -6.02 -3.87 -23.26
C TYR A 147 -4.91 -3.00 -23.84
N VAL A 148 -5.10 -1.70 -23.86
CA VAL A 148 -4.02 -0.73 -24.09
C VAL A 148 -3.85 0.11 -22.84
N ILE A 149 -2.62 0.16 -22.33
CA ILE A 149 -2.23 0.95 -21.19
C ILE A 149 -1.52 2.20 -21.71
N ASP A 150 -2.01 3.40 -21.34
CA ASP A 150 -1.25 4.64 -21.47
C ASP A 150 -0.37 4.80 -20.23
N LEU A 151 0.95 4.69 -20.36
CA LEU A 151 1.92 4.80 -19.28
C LEU A 151 2.17 6.25 -18.83
N GLY A 152 1.45 7.19 -19.40
CA GLY A 152 1.48 8.59 -18.99
C GLY A 152 2.15 9.52 -20.01
N ASP A 153 1.73 10.78 -19.95
CA ASP A 153 2.10 11.83 -20.91
C ASP A 153 3.56 12.33 -20.75
N LYS A 154 4.25 11.92 -19.70
CA LYS A 154 5.70 12.17 -19.54
C LYS A 154 6.55 11.36 -20.52
N ILE A 155 6.05 10.20 -20.95
CA ILE A 155 6.71 9.38 -21.97
C ILE A 155 6.32 9.89 -23.34
N LYS A 156 7.30 10.31 -24.12
CA LYS A 156 7.10 10.98 -25.43
C LYS A 156 7.35 10.10 -26.65
N ASP A 157 7.86 8.91 -26.45
CA ASP A 157 8.19 7.96 -27.50
C ASP A 157 7.17 6.83 -27.61
N SER A 158 7.43 5.89 -28.49
CA SER A 158 6.57 4.74 -28.76
C SER A 158 6.39 3.78 -27.58
N THR A 159 7.16 3.90 -26.51
CA THR A 159 7.02 3.06 -25.32
C THR A 159 5.86 3.48 -24.42
N ARG A 160 5.25 4.65 -24.68
CA ARG A 160 4.11 5.18 -23.91
C ARG A 160 2.92 4.25 -23.89
N TYR A 161 2.60 3.62 -25.00
CA TYR A 161 1.42 2.78 -25.11
C TYR A 161 1.80 1.30 -25.20
N VAL A 162 1.25 0.51 -24.29
CA VAL A 162 1.47 -0.93 -24.22
C VAL A 162 0.15 -1.65 -24.47
N GLN A 163 0.08 -2.47 -25.52
CA GLN A 163 -1.04 -3.41 -25.69
C GLN A 163 -0.73 -4.70 -24.92
N LEU A 164 -1.72 -5.20 -24.19
CA LEU A 164 -1.61 -6.32 -23.29
C LEU A 164 -2.80 -7.27 -23.45
N LYS A 165 -2.55 -8.56 -23.31
CA LYS A 165 -3.57 -9.59 -23.21
C LYS A 165 -3.22 -10.54 -22.05
N PHE A 166 -4.19 -10.82 -21.19
CA PHE A 166 -4.05 -11.89 -20.20
C PHE A 166 -4.30 -13.25 -20.87
N ASN A 167 -3.50 -14.25 -20.53
CA ASN A 167 -3.58 -15.60 -21.07
C ASN A 167 -4.09 -16.61 -20.04
N ASP A 168 -3.71 -16.45 -18.76
CA ASP A 168 -4.15 -17.30 -17.66
C ASP A 168 -4.12 -16.51 -16.33
N CYS A 169 -4.93 -16.97 -15.37
CA CYS A 169 -4.94 -16.44 -14.02
C CYS A 169 -5.28 -17.57 -13.04
N LYS A 170 -4.37 -17.81 -12.12
CA LYS A 170 -4.54 -18.72 -10.98
C LYS A 170 -4.44 -17.90 -9.69
N PRO A 171 -5.57 -17.45 -9.11
CA PRO A 171 -5.56 -16.59 -7.94
C PRO A 171 -4.73 -17.17 -6.79
N GLY A 172 -3.89 -16.34 -6.18
CA GLY A 172 -2.94 -16.76 -5.15
C GLY A 172 -1.79 -17.63 -5.64
N GLN A 173 -1.58 -17.76 -6.95
CA GLN A 173 -0.48 -18.54 -7.56
C GLN A 173 0.24 -17.75 -8.65
N SER A 174 -0.43 -17.39 -9.76
CA SER A 174 0.21 -16.72 -10.89
C SER A 174 -0.78 -15.98 -11.80
N TYR A 175 -0.21 -15.05 -12.58
CA TYR A 175 -0.85 -14.37 -13.69
C TYR A 175 0.04 -14.49 -14.92
N ASP A 176 -0.53 -14.95 -16.03
CA ASP A 176 0.16 -15.04 -17.32
C ASP A 176 -0.39 -14.00 -18.27
N PHE A 177 0.48 -13.22 -18.88
CA PHE A 177 0.10 -12.23 -19.88
C PHE A 177 1.17 -12.06 -20.95
N GLU A 178 0.74 -11.53 -22.09
CA GLU A 178 1.64 -11.11 -23.15
C GLU A 178 1.39 -9.63 -23.47
N TYR A 179 2.44 -8.94 -23.89
CA TYR A 179 2.36 -7.53 -24.20
C TYR A 179 3.41 -7.12 -25.23
N LYS A 180 3.16 -6.01 -25.88
CA LYS A 180 4.10 -5.30 -26.77
C LYS A 180 3.74 -3.81 -26.80
N ASN A 181 4.64 -2.97 -27.28
CA ASN A 181 4.31 -1.59 -27.56
C ASN A 181 3.27 -1.51 -28.68
N LEU A 182 2.53 -0.41 -28.75
CA LEU A 182 1.48 -0.19 -29.76
C LEU A 182 2.04 -0.06 -31.18
N GLU A 183 3.35 0.02 -31.34
CA GLU A 183 4.03 0.06 -32.63
C GLU A 183 3.84 -1.24 -33.43
N PRO A 184 3.68 -1.17 -34.77
CA PRO A 184 3.50 -2.35 -35.62
C PRO A 184 4.58 -3.42 -35.41
N ASN A 185 5.84 -2.99 -35.27
CA ASN A 185 7.01 -3.85 -35.09
C ASN A 185 7.44 -4.00 -33.61
N GLY A 186 6.59 -3.65 -32.65
CA GLY A 186 6.87 -3.78 -31.22
C GLY A 186 7.20 -5.22 -30.86
N PHE A 187 8.24 -5.44 -30.08
CA PHE A 187 8.69 -6.77 -29.66
C PHE A 187 7.69 -7.41 -28.70
N LEU A 188 7.21 -8.61 -29.04
CA LEU A 188 6.30 -9.39 -28.20
C LEU A 188 7.03 -9.95 -26.96
N ARG A 189 6.49 -9.72 -25.79
CA ARG A 189 6.98 -10.27 -24.53
C ARG A 189 5.88 -11.11 -23.88
N LYS A 190 6.27 -12.22 -23.28
CA LYS A 190 5.40 -13.06 -22.46
C LYS A 190 5.94 -13.07 -21.05
N GLN A 191 5.05 -12.93 -20.07
CA GLN A 191 5.39 -12.88 -18.66
C GLN A 191 4.48 -13.79 -17.85
N THR A 192 5.08 -14.44 -16.87
CA THR A 192 4.39 -15.11 -15.76
C THR A 192 4.78 -14.41 -14.49
N ILE A 193 3.82 -13.85 -13.77
CA ILE A 193 4.01 -13.25 -12.46
C ILE A 193 3.61 -14.27 -11.40
N GLY A 194 4.60 -14.80 -10.68
CA GLY A 194 4.36 -15.62 -9.50
C GLY A 194 3.88 -14.77 -8.34
N VAL A 195 2.85 -15.24 -7.65
CA VAL A 195 2.29 -14.54 -6.48
C VAL A 195 3.13 -14.81 -5.23
N ASN A 196 3.38 -13.78 -4.46
CA ASN A 196 3.96 -13.88 -3.11
C ASN A 196 2.88 -13.60 -2.06
N ARG A 197 2.46 -14.61 -1.30
CA ARG A 197 1.38 -14.51 -0.31
C ARG A 197 1.71 -13.65 0.91
N ASP A 198 2.99 -13.36 1.13
CA ASP A 198 3.45 -12.46 2.18
C ASP A 198 3.25 -10.98 1.82
N LYS A 199 2.85 -10.70 0.57
CA LYS A 199 2.55 -9.36 0.06
C LYS A 199 1.08 -9.21 -0.31
N ASN A 200 0.61 -7.97 -0.45
CA ASN A 200 -0.71 -7.71 -1.01
C ASN A 200 -0.67 -7.74 -2.54
N PHE A 201 0.42 -7.24 -3.12
CA PHE A 201 0.62 -7.20 -4.57
C PHE A 201 2.06 -7.55 -4.96
N VAL A 202 2.22 -8.12 -6.15
CA VAL A 202 3.49 -8.17 -6.89
C VAL A 202 3.43 -7.11 -7.98
N TYR A 203 4.47 -6.30 -8.10
CA TYR A 203 4.47 -5.13 -8.97
C TYR A 203 5.37 -5.33 -10.19
N TYR A 204 4.94 -4.79 -11.34
CA TYR A 204 5.64 -4.88 -12.60
C TYR A 204 5.88 -3.50 -13.24
N GLN A 205 7.07 -3.34 -13.82
CA GLN A 205 7.52 -2.13 -14.50
C GLN A 205 7.73 -2.42 -15.98
N PHE A 206 6.95 -1.79 -16.86
CA PHE A 206 6.98 -2.07 -18.30
C PHE A 206 8.22 -1.55 -19.01
N LEU A 207 8.75 -0.36 -18.62
CA LEU A 207 9.89 0.23 -19.32
C LEU A 207 11.19 -0.55 -19.09
N GLU A 208 11.31 -1.17 -17.92
CA GLU A 208 12.47 -1.99 -17.55
C GLU A 208 12.19 -3.49 -17.68
N HIS A 209 10.94 -3.87 -18.02
CA HIS A 209 10.52 -5.25 -18.22
C HIS A 209 10.80 -6.17 -17.03
N ARG A 210 10.58 -5.70 -15.79
CA ARG A 210 10.90 -6.46 -14.59
C ARG A 210 9.86 -6.33 -13.48
N ILE A 211 9.86 -7.30 -12.59
CA ILE A 211 9.23 -7.21 -11.28
C ILE A 211 10.01 -6.20 -10.43
N VAL A 212 9.30 -5.37 -9.69
CA VAL A 212 9.88 -4.36 -8.79
C VAL A 212 9.40 -4.57 -7.35
N ASP A 213 10.29 -4.30 -6.43
CA ASP A 213 9.98 -4.36 -5.00
C ASP A 213 9.42 -3.00 -4.57
N ASN A 214 8.13 -2.95 -4.28
CA ASN A 214 7.43 -1.72 -3.97
C ASN A 214 6.80 -1.73 -2.57
N GLU A 215 6.18 -2.83 -2.18
CA GLU A 215 5.56 -3.03 -0.88
C GLU A 215 6.58 -3.55 0.15
N PRO A 216 6.49 -3.22 1.46
CA PRO A 216 7.29 -3.85 2.50
C PRO A 216 7.30 -5.38 2.39
N PHE A 217 8.34 -6.02 2.91
CA PHE A 217 8.59 -7.46 2.70
C PHE A 217 7.38 -8.32 3.07
N ASN A 218 6.75 -8.04 4.22
CA ASN A 218 5.52 -8.72 4.64
C ASN A 218 4.34 -7.74 4.68
N ASN A 219 3.16 -8.20 4.31
CA ASN A 219 1.93 -7.42 4.33
C ASN A 219 1.44 -7.05 5.74
N ASP A 220 1.96 -7.66 6.79
CA ASP A 220 1.70 -7.33 8.19
C ASP A 220 2.62 -6.23 8.74
N GLN A 221 3.64 -5.79 7.98
CA GLN A 221 4.61 -4.78 8.38
C GLN A 221 4.20 -3.34 8.04
N TRP A 222 2.96 -3.12 7.65
CA TRP A 222 2.43 -1.79 7.41
C TRP A 222 0.91 -1.74 7.66
N ASP A 223 0.44 -0.57 8.06
CA ASP A 223 -0.97 -0.28 8.31
C ASP A 223 -1.55 0.71 7.31
N ILE A 224 -0.82 1.78 7.03
CA ILE A 224 -1.25 2.84 6.12
C ILE A 224 -0.15 3.21 5.13
N LEU A 225 -0.58 3.70 3.95
CA LEU A 225 0.27 4.12 2.85
C LEU A 225 -0.07 5.55 2.44
N PHE A 226 0.87 6.47 2.62
CA PHE A 226 0.83 7.81 2.02
C PHE A 226 1.27 7.70 0.57
N THR A 227 0.38 8.01 -0.37
CA THR A 227 0.68 7.85 -1.80
C THR A 227 -0.10 8.82 -2.67
N THR A 228 0.17 8.74 -3.96
CA THR A 228 -0.58 9.44 -5.01
C THR A 228 -1.41 8.42 -5.78
N TYR A 229 -2.68 8.72 -6.02
CA TYR A 229 -3.57 7.85 -6.78
C TYR A 229 -4.58 8.68 -7.57
N LYS A 230 -5.38 8.03 -8.40
CA LYS A 230 -6.43 8.69 -9.17
C LYS A 230 -7.77 8.47 -8.49
N GLU A 231 -8.54 9.55 -8.37
CA GLU A 231 -9.88 9.55 -7.79
C GLU A 231 -10.84 10.23 -8.73
N SER A 232 -12.10 9.83 -8.70
CA SER A 232 -13.17 10.49 -9.41
C SER A 232 -13.72 11.63 -8.56
N VAL A 233 -13.38 12.85 -8.90
CA VAL A 233 -13.81 14.04 -8.17
C VAL A 233 -14.79 14.86 -9.03
N PRO A 234 -15.80 15.54 -8.43
CA PRO A 234 -16.70 16.39 -9.18
C PRO A 234 -15.97 17.66 -9.67
N ASP A 235 -16.23 18.06 -10.91
CA ASP A 235 -15.86 19.38 -11.43
C ASP A 235 -16.77 20.50 -10.86
N ALA A 236 -16.59 21.72 -11.35
CA ALA A 236 -17.41 22.88 -10.93
C ALA A 236 -18.92 22.70 -11.25
N ASN A 237 -19.29 21.80 -12.15
CA ASN A 237 -20.67 21.49 -12.53
C ASN A 237 -21.20 20.23 -11.82
N GLY A 238 -20.39 19.61 -10.96
CA GLY A 238 -20.73 18.36 -10.27
C GLY A 238 -20.49 17.10 -11.12
N VAL A 239 -19.88 17.22 -12.30
CA VAL A 239 -19.60 16.07 -13.18
C VAL A 239 -18.32 15.37 -12.70
N PRO A 240 -18.37 14.04 -12.40
CA PRO A 240 -17.21 13.29 -11.98
C PRO A 240 -16.14 13.23 -13.08
N TYR A 241 -14.89 13.52 -12.74
CA TYR A 241 -13.75 13.35 -13.63
C TYR A 241 -12.55 12.77 -12.88
N PRO A 242 -11.68 12.01 -13.57
CA PRO A 242 -10.49 11.42 -12.93
C PRO A 242 -9.44 12.50 -12.60
N TYR A 243 -9.05 12.58 -11.35
CA TYR A 243 -8.07 13.55 -10.86
C TYR A 243 -6.97 12.87 -10.03
N VAL A 244 -5.73 13.31 -10.22
CA VAL A 244 -4.58 12.77 -9.47
C VAL A 244 -4.48 13.46 -8.13
N ILE A 245 -4.68 12.71 -7.06
CA ILE A 245 -4.70 13.22 -5.69
C ILE A 245 -3.61 12.57 -4.82
N ARG A 246 -3.38 13.17 -3.67
CA ARG A 246 -2.47 12.70 -2.63
C ARG A 246 -3.29 12.41 -1.39
N GLY A 247 -3.21 11.16 -0.94
CA GLY A 247 -4.00 10.70 0.19
C GLY A 247 -3.36 9.53 0.91
N VAL A 248 -4.17 8.88 1.71
CA VAL A 248 -3.75 7.75 2.54
C VAL A 248 -4.65 6.55 2.24
N LEU A 249 -4.04 5.44 1.89
CA LEU A 249 -4.70 4.16 1.72
C LEU A 249 -4.38 3.25 2.92
N ILE A 250 -5.30 2.36 3.26
CA ILE A 250 -5.10 1.39 4.34
C ILE A 250 -4.64 0.04 3.78
N ASN A 251 -4.00 -0.75 4.63
CA ASN A 251 -3.72 -2.15 4.33
C ASN A 251 -5.02 -2.97 4.36
N PRO A 252 -5.52 -3.45 3.21
CA PRO A 252 -6.83 -4.07 3.12
C PRO A 252 -6.93 -5.42 3.85
N LYS A 253 -5.80 -6.07 4.13
CA LYS A 253 -5.76 -7.35 4.85
C LYS A 253 -5.72 -7.19 6.37
N LYS A 254 -5.26 -6.03 6.87
CA LYS A 254 -4.92 -5.83 8.28
C LYS A 254 -5.76 -4.78 8.96
N VAL A 255 -6.16 -3.71 8.26
CA VAL A 255 -6.72 -2.51 8.85
C VAL A 255 -8.18 -2.30 8.45
N SER A 256 -8.98 -1.85 9.39
CA SER A 256 -10.29 -1.24 9.13
C SER A 256 -10.37 0.12 9.82
N VAL A 257 -11.14 1.05 9.24
CA VAL A 257 -11.15 2.45 9.66
C VAL A 257 -12.58 2.96 9.84
N ALA A 258 -12.75 3.85 10.83
CA ALA A 258 -13.94 4.68 10.96
C ALA A 258 -13.53 6.15 11.00
N GLN A 259 -14.13 6.97 10.15
CA GLN A 259 -13.99 8.41 10.19
C GLN A 259 -15.03 9.01 11.13
N LEU A 260 -14.61 9.93 11.98
CA LEU A 260 -15.44 10.68 12.91
C LEU A 260 -15.26 12.18 12.66
N ASP A 261 -16.33 12.88 12.39
CA ASP A 261 -16.33 14.32 12.23
C ASP A 261 -16.91 15.02 13.47
N LYS A 262 -16.37 16.18 13.81
CA LYS A 262 -16.82 17.02 14.95
C LYS A 262 -16.68 16.34 16.30
N VAL A 263 -15.70 15.47 16.46
CA VAL A 263 -15.42 14.76 17.72
C VAL A 263 -14.10 15.28 18.32
N ASP A 264 -14.07 15.50 19.62
CA ASP A 264 -12.82 15.82 20.31
C ASP A 264 -11.93 14.58 20.39
N PHE A 265 -10.73 14.70 19.86
CA PHE A 265 -9.72 13.65 19.89
C PHE A 265 -9.45 13.11 21.30
N ASN A 266 -9.45 14.01 22.32
CA ASN A 266 -9.17 13.63 23.69
C ASN A 266 -10.35 12.91 24.39
N ALA A 267 -11.57 13.08 23.87
CA ALA A 267 -12.75 12.40 24.42
C ALA A 267 -12.89 10.95 23.97
N ILE A 268 -12.05 10.49 23.04
CA ILE A 268 -12.10 9.13 22.51
C ILE A 268 -11.21 8.21 23.34
N ASP A 269 -11.84 7.26 24.00
CA ASP A 269 -11.21 6.15 24.72
C ASP A 269 -11.43 4.80 24.00
N LYS A 270 -10.93 3.73 24.58
CA LYS A 270 -11.08 2.38 24.05
C LYS A 270 -12.55 1.91 24.01
N ALA A 271 -13.35 2.28 24.99
CA ALA A 271 -14.76 1.91 25.04
C ALA A 271 -15.54 2.56 23.89
N TYR A 272 -15.30 3.86 23.67
CA TYR A 272 -15.84 4.59 22.54
C TYR A 272 -15.43 3.93 21.22
N ALA A 273 -14.14 3.70 21.00
CA ALA A 273 -13.61 3.11 19.78
C ALA A 273 -14.14 1.69 19.54
N SER A 274 -14.38 0.89 20.59
CA SER A 274 -14.92 -0.46 20.48
C SER A 274 -16.38 -0.50 20.02
N ALA A 275 -17.14 0.57 20.21
CA ALA A 275 -18.56 0.66 19.87
C ALA A 275 -18.82 1.17 18.43
N VAL A 276 -17.79 1.61 17.70
CA VAL A 276 -17.92 2.21 16.36
C VAL A 276 -17.91 1.12 15.29
N VAL A 277 -18.61 1.36 14.19
CA VAL A 277 -18.59 0.50 12.98
C VAL A 277 -17.42 0.91 12.08
N TYR A 278 -16.63 -0.06 11.65
CA TYR A 278 -15.43 0.13 10.85
C TYR A 278 -15.64 -0.33 9.40
N GLY A 279 -15.23 0.49 8.45
CA GLY A 279 -15.15 0.16 7.03
C GLY A 279 -13.81 -0.51 6.67
N LYS A 280 -13.78 -1.14 5.48
CA LYS A 280 -12.59 -1.84 4.96
C LYS A 280 -12.21 -1.41 3.55
N LYS A 281 -12.82 -0.37 3.01
CA LYS A 281 -12.38 0.17 1.73
C LYS A 281 -10.97 0.69 1.86
N GLN A 282 -10.17 0.47 0.84
CA GLN A 282 -8.76 0.84 0.89
C GLN A 282 -8.54 2.35 1.05
N ASP A 283 -9.51 3.16 0.64
CA ASP A 283 -9.53 4.61 0.72
C ASP A 283 -10.37 5.18 1.89
N GLU A 284 -10.64 4.41 2.96
CA GLU A 284 -11.41 4.88 4.13
C GLU A 284 -10.81 6.12 4.82
N ILE A 285 -9.51 6.34 4.72
CA ILE A 285 -8.86 7.59 5.15
C ILE A 285 -8.90 8.60 4.00
N GLY A 286 -8.55 8.16 2.79
CA GLY A 286 -8.67 8.94 1.58
C GLY A 286 -7.80 10.21 1.53
N TYR A 287 -8.36 11.27 0.97
CA TYR A 287 -7.63 12.52 0.71
C TYR A 287 -8.31 13.76 1.32
N ASP A 288 -9.56 13.67 1.72
CA ASP A 288 -10.43 14.81 2.11
C ASP A 288 -10.19 15.28 3.56
N TRP A 289 -9.21 14.67 4.25
CA TRP A 289 -8.69 15.17 5.53
C TRP A 289 -8.01 16.53 5.41
N LYS A 290 -7.74 17.00 4.17
CA LYS A 290 -7.27 18.34 3.84
C LYS A 290 -8.12 18.94 2.72
N GLN A 291 -8.32 20.24 2.77
CA GLN A 291 -9.03 21.01 1.76
C GLN A 291 -8.15 22.17 1.31
N TYR A 292 -8.16 22.45 0.00
CA TYR A 292 -7.44 23.60 -0.54
C TYR A 292 -8.27 24.86 -0.40
N ASP A 293 -7.79 25.82 0.38
CA ASP A 293 -8.36 27.15 0.50
C ASP A 293 -7.82 28.03 -0.64
N GLN A 294 -8.66 28.38 -1.58
CA GLN A 294 -8.26 29.21 -2.75
C GLN A 294 -7.90 30.64 -2.36
N THR A 295 -8.46 31.16 -1.28
CA THR A 295 -8.19 32.54 -0.80
C THR A 295 -6.85 32.62 -0.10
N ALA A 296 -6.55 31.62 0.75
CA ALA A 296 -5.28 31.52 1.46
C ALA A 296 -4.19 30.84 0.64
N GLU A 297 -4.52 30.31 -0.55
CA GLU A 297 -3.63 29.54 -1.45
C GLU A 297 -2.91 28.38 -0.75
N ARG A 298 -3.58 27.76 0.22
CA ARG A 298 -2.98 26.69 1.04
C ARG A 298 -3.99 25.60 1.41
N TYR A 299 -3.46 24.43 1.78
CA TYR A 299 -4.28 23.38 2.37
C TYR A 299 -4.54 23.67 3.85
N THR A 300 -5.77 23.40 4.27
CA THR A 300 -6.20 23.37 5.67
C THR A 300 -6.68 21.99 6.04
N MET A 301 -6.49 21.57 7.29
CA MET A 301 -6.96 20.28 7.76
C MET A 301 -8.46 20.33 8.07
N ALA A 302 -9.18 19.24 7.82
CA ALA A 302 -10.58 19.10 8.20
C ALA A 302 -10.72 19.26 9.72
N PRO A 303 -11.49 20.26 10.22
CA PRO A 303 -11.54 20.56 11.65
C PRO A 303 -12.22 19.43 12.42
N ASN A 304 -11.64 19.04 13.56
CA ASN A 304 -12.19 18.03 14.47
C ASN A 304 -12.51 16.69 13.78
N ARG A 305 -11.75 16.32 12.76
CA ARG A 305 -11.82 15.00 12.13
C ARG A 305 -10.82 14.06 12.79
N VAL A 306 -11.33 12.91 13.24
CA VAL A 306 -10.55 11.85 13.84
C VAL A 306 -10.81 10.55 13.07
N TYR A 307 -9.79 9.78 12.85
CA TYR A 307 -9.88 8.43 12.32
C TYR A 307 -9.60 7.43 13.43
N LEU A 308 -10.45 6.41 13.52
CA LEU A 308 -10.21 5.24 14.35
C LEU A 308 -9.75 4.11 13.47
N LEU A 309 -8.62 3.50 13.78
CA LEU A 309 -8.09 2.35 13.09
C LEU A 309 -8.18 1.13 14.00
N LYS A 310 -8.61 0.03 13.44
CA LYS A 310 -8.62 -1.27 14.09
C LYS A 310 -7.68 -2.20 13.33
N THR A 311 -6.63 -2.65 14.00
CA THR A 311 -5.71 -3.70 13.56
C THR A 311 -5.98 -4.98 14.35
N PRO A 312 -5.35 -6.14 14.02
CA PRO A 312 -5.47 -7.35 14.83
C PRO A 312 -5.09 -7.15 16.30
N ASP A 313 -4.13 -6.24 16.57
CA ASP A 313 -3.50 -6.11 17.88
C ASP A 313 -3.90 -4.84 18.64
N ALA A 314 -4.50 -3.84 17.97
CA ALA A 314 -4.73 -2.53 18.56
C ALA A 314 -5.95 -1.78 18.02
N LEU A 315 -6.49 -0.90 18.86
CA LEU A 315 -7.34 0.21 18.46
C LEU A 315 -6.50 1.49 18.53
N ILE A 316 -6.55 2.29 17.49
CA ILE A 316 -5.73 3.50 17.34
C ILE A 316 -6.66 4.65 16.99
N LYS A 317 -6.49 5.79 17.64
CA LYS A 317 -7.08 7.05 17.20
C LYS A 317 -6.02 7.91 16.55
N MET A 318 -6.33 8.54 15.41
CA MET A 318 -5.40 9.43 14.71
C MET A 318 -6.11 10.65 14.13
N LYS A 319 -5.35 11.72 13.93
CA LYS A 319 -5.78 12.92 13.21
C LYS A 319 -4.62 13.51 12.40
N PHE A 320 -4.94 14.21 11.33
CA PHE A 320 -3.97 15.03 10.62
C PHE A 320 -3.87 16.39 11.26
N VAL A 321 -2.64 16.88 11.42
CA VAL A 321 -2.32 18.14 12.10
C VAL A 321 -1.91 19.20 11.10
N ASP A 322 -1.14 18.82 10.08
CA ASP A 322 -0.64 19.71 9.05
C ASP A 322 -0.33 18.95 7.76
N PHE A 323 -0.07 19.68 6.66
CA PHE A 323 0.37 19.17 5.38
C PHE A 323 1.70 19.80 4.90
N TYR A 324 2.26 20.65 5.74
CA TYR A 324 3.45 21.43 5.45
C TYR A 324 4.59 21.08 6.40
N ASP A 325 5.82 21.23 5.92
CA ASP A 325 6.99 21.19 6.78
C ASP A 325 7.25 22.56 7.47
N ASP A 326 8.30 22.62 8.27
CA ASP A 326 8.69 23.83 9.02
C ASP A 326 9.12 24.99 8.11
N GLN A 327 9.35 24.73 6.80
CA GLN A 327 9.67 25.74 5.79
C GLN A 327 8.44 26.16 4.98
N GLY A 328 7.26 25.65 5.30
CA GLY A 328 6.01 25.91 4.59
C GLY A 328 5.88 25.17 3.25
N ARG A 329 6.71 24.16 2.98
CA ARG A 329 6.60 23.35 1.76
C ARG A 329 5.53 22.29 1.92
N LYS A 330 4.66 22.15 0.93
CA LYS A 330 3.59 21.13 0.89
C LYS A 330 4.14 19.71 0.65
N GLY A 331 3.35 18.69 0.98
CA GLY A 331 3.74 17.29 0.74
C GLY A 331 4.42 16.64 1.94
N TYR A 332 4.19 17.20 3.13
CA TYR A 332 4.73 16.74 4.40
C TYR A 332 3.60 16.56 5.42
N PRO A 333 2.63 15.65 5.16
CA PRO A 333 1.55 15.43 6.11
C PRO A 333 2.09 15.12 7.50
N LYS A 334 1.57 15.84 8.49
CA LYS A 334 1.84 15.62 9.90
C LYS A 334 0.65 14.95 10.56
N MET A 335 0.87 13.82 11.17
CA MET A 335 -0.16 13.03 11.85
C MET A 335 0.13 12.95 13.34
N ALA A 336 -0.91 12.98 14.15
CA ALA A 336 -0.86 12.65 15.58
C ALA A 336 -1.74 11.42 15.83
N TRP A 337 -1.28 10.49 16.70
CA TRP A 337 -2.03 9.27 17.00
C TRP A 337 -1.78 8.78 18.43
N GLU A 338 -2.66 7.93 18.92
CA GLU A 338 -2.54 7.24 20.21
C GLU A 338 -3.10 5.82 20.08
N ILE A 339 -2.37 4.84 20.61
CA ILE A 339 -2.84 3.46 20.75
C ILE A 339 -3.69 3.39 22.02
N LEU A 340 -4.96 3.03 21.87
CA LEU A 340 -5.94 2.96 22.95
C LEU A 340 -5.75 1.66 23.75
N GLN A 341 -5.65 1.79 25.07
CA GLN A 341 -5.43 0.66 26.01
C GLN A 341 -6.72 0.18 26.65
#